data_899ffc80d17b84e363d65cbafddf54ef
#
_entry.id   899ffc80d17b84e363d65cbafddf54ef
#
_cell.length_a   1.000
_cell.length_b   1.000
_cell.length_c   1.000
_cell.angle_alpha   90.00
_cell.angle_beta   90.00
_cell.angle_gamma   90.00
#
_symmetry.space_group_name_H-M   'P 1'
#
loop_
_entity.id
_entity.type
_entity.pdbx_description
1 polymer ?
#
loop_
_entity_poly.entity_id
_entity_poly.type
_entity_poly.pdbx_seq_one_letter_code
_entity_poly.pdbx_strand_id
1 'polypeptide(L)'
;MTHASRRGFALAAALLALTLIAALVAGVFFATMEETRVGAAVAERQLALSAAESAIEMIIADWNVREPDTTGIAQTRSSPVVGLGVPVTVYVTRFDADLYWIVADAGETSIRSEVGRRIGALVRVKTALDGSITVDRVSERWWSELF
;
A
#
# COMPACT_ATOMS: atom_id res chain seq x y z
N MET A 1 27.40 32.77 58.82
CA MET A 1 26.07 32.15 58.40
C MET A 1 26.00 32.01 56.90
N THR A 2 26.82 31.18 56.19
CA THR A 2 26.81 31.16 54.70
C THR A 2 27.02 29.75 54.06
N HIS A 3 27.29 28.72 54.82
CA HIS A 3 27.56 27.40 54.25
C HIS A 3 26.29 26.54 53.98
N ALA A 4 25.20 26.75 54.69
CA ALA A 4 23.94 25.99 54.52
C ALA A 4 23.19 26.39 53.23
N SER A 5 23.21 27.66 52.84
CA SER A 5 22.56 28.20 51.64
C SER A 5 23.21 27.66 50.35
N ARG A 6 24.53 27.48 50.33
CA ARG A 6 25.25 26.96 49.15
C ARG A 6 24.97 25.47 48.90
N ARG A 7 24.76 24.69 49.96
CA ARG A 7 24.43 23.25 49.83
C ARG A 7 23.02 23.04 49.28
N GLY A 8 22.04 23.84 49.68
CA GLY A 8 20.68 23.79 49.15
C GLY A 8 20.60 24.17 47.65
N PHE A 9 21.37 25.18 47.23
CA PHE A 9 21.43 25.58 45.83
C PHE A 9 22.09 24.51 44.94
N ALA A 10 23.16 23.87 45.41
CA ALA A 10 23.80 22.79 44.66
C ALA A 10 22.90 21.59 44.45
N LEU A 11 22.10 21.23 45.46
CA LEU A 11 21.11 20.14 45.34
C LEU A 11 20.00 20.46 44.34
N ALA A 12 19.46 21.69 44.40
CA ALA A 12 18.45 22.17 43.47
C ALA A 12 18.97 22.19 42.01
N ALA A 13 20.20 22.66 41.80
CA ALA A 13 20.84 22.67 40.50
C ALA A 13 21.08 21.25 39.96
N ALA A 14 21.49 20.32 40.83
CA ALA A 14 21.67 18.91 40.43
C ALA A 14 20.34 18.23 40.04
N LEU A 15 19.28 18.49 40.78
CA LEU A 15 17.94 17.97 40.46
C LEU A 15 17.42 18.56 39.15
N LEU A 16 17.62 19.86 38.92
CA LEU A 16 17.25 20.49 37.65
C LEU A 16 18.02 19.87 36.46
N ALA A 17 19.32 19.68 36.61
CA ALA A 17 20.14 19.06 35.57
C ALA A 17 19.65 17.63 35.26
N LEU A 18 19.35 16.83 36.31
CA LEU A 18 18.82 15.49 36.16
C LEU A 18 17.45 15.45 35.45
N THR A 19 16.55 16.38 35.79
CA THR A 19 15.23 16.46 35.13
C THR A 19 15.36 16.86 33.66
N LEU A 20 16.27 17.76 33.32
CA LEU A 20 16.55 18.15 31.94
C LEU A 20 17.12 16.99 31.13
N ILE A 21 18.09 16.26 31.68
CA ILE A 21 18.62 15.06 31.02
C ILE A 21 17.55 14.01 30.83
N ALA A 22 16.73 13.72 31.83
CA ALA A 22 15.63 12.77 31.74
C ALA A 22 14.62 13.21 30.68
N ALA A 23 14.27 14.48 30.59
CA ALA A 23 13.37 15.00 29.55
C ALA A 23 13.95 14.87 28.15
N LEU A 24 15.25 15.14 27.97
CA LEU A 24 15.92 14.94 26.68
C LEU A 24 15.92 13.48 26.25
N VAL A 25 16.28 12.57 27.16
CA VAL A 25 16.27 11.12 26.89
C VAL A 25 14.87 10.64 26.52
N ALA A 26 13.86 11.06 27.27
CA ALA A 26 12.46 10.74 26.98
C ALA A 26 12.05 11.27 25.59
N GLY A 27 12.41 12.51 25.26
CA GLY A 27 12.11 13.12 23.97
C GLY A 27 12.71 12.33 22.80
N VAL A 28 13.98 11.95 22.89
CA VAL A 28 14.64 11.13 21.86
C VAL A 28 13.95 9.77 21.73
N PHE A 29 13.62 9.14 22.85
CA PHE A 29 12.94 7.85 22.83
C PHE A 29 11.57 7.90 22.14
N PHE A 30 10.76 8.92 22.45
CA PHE A 30 9.47 9.12 21.77
C PHE A 30 9.64 9.39 20.27
N ALA A 31 10.60 10.22 19.88
CA ALA A 31 10.88 10.48 18.47
C ALA A 31 11.25 9.20 17.72
N THR A 32 12.12 8.35 18.28
CA THR A 32 12.51 7.07 17.68
C THR A 32 11.33 6.11 17.55
N MET A 33 10.44 6.09 18.55
CA MET A 33 9.23 5.25 18.47
C MET A 33 8.30 5.69 17.33
N GLU A 34 8.09 6.99 17.16
CA GLU A 34 7.26 7.52 16.07
C GLU A 34 7.90 7.26 14.69
N GLU A 35 9.22 7.44 14.54
CA GLU A 35 9.92 7.09 13.31
C GLU A 35 9.77 5.61 12.95
N THR A 36 9.85 4.73 13.93
CA THR A 36 9.69 3.28 13.71
C THR A 36 8.27 2.94 13.25
N ARG A 37 7.25 3.56 13.83
CA ARG A 37 5.84 3.37 13.43
C ARG A 37 5.58 3.87 12.01
N VAL A 38 6.08 5.06 11.68
CA VAL A 38 5.95 5.63 10.33
C VAL A 38 6.68 4.75 9.32
N GLY A 39 7.89 4.30 9.64
CA GLY A 39 8.65 3.39 8.77
C GLY A 39 7.91 2.07 8.48
N ALA A 40 7.33 1.46 9.51
CA ALA A 40 6.52 0.25 9.34
C ALA A 40 5.29 0.49 8.43
N ALA A 41 4.55 1.57 8.66
CA ALA A 41 3.39 1.90 7.84
C ALA A 41 3.75 2.18 6.37
N VAL A 42 4.89 2.83 6.12
CA VAL A 42 5.39 3.04 4.75
C VAL A 42 5.77 1.73 4.09
N ALA A 43 6.44 0.83 4.80
CA ALA A 43 6.81 -0.49 4.29
C ALA A 43 5.58 -1.34 3.93
N GLU A 44 4.55 -1.36 4.78
CA GLU A 44 3.30 -2.05 4.52
C GLU A 44 2.58 -1.49 3.28
N ARG A 45 2.51 -0.16 3.15
CA ARG A 45 1.93 0.49 1.96
C ARG A 45 2.67 0.14 0.69
N GLN A 46 4.00 0.10 0.73
CA GLN A 46 4.82 -0.26 -0.43
C GLN A 46 4.61 -1.74 -0.80
N LEU A 47 4.50 -2.63 0.19
CA LEU A 47 4.19 -4.03 -0.04
C LEU A 47 2.81 -4.20 -0.69
N ALA A 48 1.79 -3.53 -0.18
CA ALA A 48 0.44 -3.56 -0.76
C ALA A 48 0.44 -3.04 -2.21
N LEU A 49 1.16 -1.94 -2.49
CA LEU A 49 1.28 -1.40 -3.84
C LEU A 49 1.92 -2.39 -4.79
N SER A 50 3.09 -2.96 -4.44
CA SER A 50 3.78 -3.91 -5.30
C SER A 50 2.98 -5.21 -5.51
N ALA A 51 2.20 -5.63 -4.51
CA ALA A 51 1.30 -6.78 -4.64
C ALA A 51 0.14 -6.48 -5.60
N ALA A 52 -0.44 -5.28 -5.54
CA ALA A 52 -1.49 -4.87 -6.47
C ALA A 52 -0.97 -4.78 -7.91
N GLU A 53 0.21 -4.21 -8.12
CA GLU A 53 0.89 -4.18 -9.43
C GLU A 53 1.12 -5.60 -9.96
N SER A 54 1.71 -6.47 -9.13
CA SER A 54 1.97 -7.86 -9.51
C SER A 54 0.70 -8.62 -9.84
N ALA A 55 -0.41 -8.37 -9.14
CA ALA A 55 -1.68 -8.99 -9.40
C ALA A 55 -2.24 -8.62 -10.79
N ILE A 56 -2.13 -7.35 -11.18
CA ILE A 56 -2.55 -6.90 -12.53
C ILE A 56 -1.67 -7.56 -13.60
N GLU A 57 -0.35 -7.62 -13.39
CA GLU A 57 0.56 -8.29 -14.30
C GLU A 57 0.22 -9.77 -14.48
N MET A 58 -0.09 -10.47 -13.39
CA MET A 58 -0.52 -11.87 -13.43
C MET A 58 -1.83 -12.05 -14.22
N ILE A 59 -2.80 -11.14 -14.05
CA ILE A 59 -4.05 -11.21 -14.82
C ILE A 59 -3.79 -11.00 -16.32
N ILE A 60 -2.93 -10.05 -16.67
CA ILE A 60 -2.56 -9.76 -18.07
C ILE A 60 -1.81 -10.94 -18.68
N ALA A 61 -0.83 -11.51 -17.95
CA ALA A 61 -0.05 -12.64 -18.43
C ALA A 61 -0.88 -13.92 -18.62
N ASP A 62 -1.81 -14.17 -17.70
CA ASP A 62 -2.66 -15.37 -17.70
C ASP A 62 -4.03 -15.12 -18.33
N TRP A 63 -4.17 -14.12 -19.19
CA TRP A 63 -5.46 -13.70 -19.74
C TRP A 63 -6.26 -14.86 -20.33
N ASN A 64 -5.63 -15.70 -21.14
CA ASN A 64 -6.25 -16.85 -21.78
C ASN A 64 -6.71 -17.92 -20.80
N VAL A 65 -6.00 -18.09 -19.68
CA VAL A 65 -6.29 -19.15 -18.69
C VAL A 65 -7.44 -18.73 -17.77
N ARG A 66 -7.51 -17.45 -17.45
CA ARG A 66 -8.51 -16.91 -16.51
C ARG A 66 -9.83 -16.54 -17.18
N GLU A 67 -9.91 -16.63 -18.50
CA GLU A 67 -11.10 -16.38 -19.33
C GLU A 67 -11.88 -15.10 -18.94
N PRO A 68 -11.25 -13.91 -18.84
CA PRO A 68 -12.02 -12.70 -18.58
C PRO A 68 -12.97 -12.34 -19.73
N ASP A 69 -12.80 -12.95 -20.90
CA ASP A 69 -13.69 -12.79 -22.05
C ASP A 69 -15.12 -13.31 -21.82
N THR A 70 -15.34 -14.15 -20.81
CA THR A 70 -16.69 -14.58 -20.43
C THR A 70 -17.49 -13.47 -19.72
N THR A 71 -16.83 -12.36 -19.36
CA THR A 71 -17.48 -11.21 -18.73
C THR A 71 -18.26 -10.42 -19.77
N GLY A 72 -19.57 -10.27 -19.58
CA GLY A 72 -20.42 -9.44 -20.44
C GLY A 72 -20.04 -7.95 -20.38
N ILE A 73 -20.42 -7.18 -21.42
CA ILE A 73 -20.22 -5.73 -21.42
C ILE A 73 -20.95 -5.10 -20.22
N ALA A 74 -20.30 -4.15 -19.56
CA ALA A 74 -20.72 -3.49 -18.32
C ALA A 74 -20.81 -4.43 -17.09
N GLN A 75 -20.26 -5.63 -17.17
CA GLN A 75 -20.18 -6.53 -16.03
C GLN A 75 -18.78 -6.51 -15.40
N THR A 76 -18.76 -6.76 -14.10
CA THR A 76 -17.52 -6.88 -13.32
C THR A 76 -17.41 -8.30 -12.75
N ARG A 77 -16.27 -8.91 -12.92
CA ARG A 77 -15.89 -10.17 -12.28
C ARG A 77 -14.79 -9.88 -11.26
N SER A 78 -14.86 -10.52 -10.09
CA SER A 78 -13.82 -10.45 -9.07
C SER A 78 -13.18 -11.83 -8.87
N SER A 79 -11.86 -11.82 -8.61
CA SER A 79 -11.12 -13.03 -8.28
C SER A 79 -10.02 -12.72 -7.27
N PRO A 80 -9.80 -13.57 -6.24
CA PRO A 80 -8.68 -13.46 -5.36
C PRO A 80 -7.39 -13.89 -6.08
N VAL A 81 -6.29 -13.18 -5.79
CA VAL A 81 -4.94 -13.55 -6.23
C VAL A 81 -4.13 -13.93 -5.01
N VAL A 82 -3.54 -15.13 -5.03
CA VAL A 82 -2.78 -15.68 -3.91
C VAL A 82 -1.28 -15.66 -4.20
N GLY A 83 -0.46 -15.72 -3.14
CA GLY A 83 1.00 -15.81 -3.27
C GLY A 83 1.74 -14.47 -3.30
N LEU A 84 1.06 -13.35 -3.06
CA LEU A 84 1.65 -12.01 -3.11
C LEU A 84 2.07 -11.43 -1.75
N GLY A 85 2.01 -12.24 -0.67
CA GLY A 85 2.39 -11.82 0.68
C GLY A 85 1.32 -11.00 1.41
N VAL A 86 0.39 -10.40 0.69
CA VAL A 86 -0.81 -9.73 1.22
C VAL A 86 -2.03 -10.22 0.43
N PRO A 87 -3.24 -10.21 1.02
CA PRO A 87 -4.45 -10.55 0.27
C PRO A 87 -4.71 -9.52 -0.83
N VAL A 88 -4.99 -10.01 -2.04
CA VAL A 88 -5.31 -9.15 -3.19
C VAL A 88 -6.57 -9.68 -3.86
N THR A 89 -7.51 -8.78 -4.14
CA THR A 89 -8.68 -9.07 -4.96
C THR A 89 -8.61 -8.24 -6.24
N VAL A 90 -8.73 -8.91 -7.37
CA VAL A 90 -8.75 -8.24 -8.66
C VAL A 90 -10.18 -8.21 -9.21
N TYR A 91 -10.57 -7.05 -9.69
CA TYR A 91 -11.85 -6.79 -10.35
C TYR A 91 -11.58 -6.49 -11.82
N VAL A 92 -12.19 -7.26 -12.71
CA VAL A 92 -12.10 -7.05 -14.17
C VAL A 92 -13.48 -6.62 -14.66
N THR A 93 -13.57 -5.39 -15.17
CA THR A 93 -14.78 -4.83 -15.74
C THR A 93 -14.62 -4.69 -17.24
N ARG A 94 -15.54 -5.25 -18.02
CA ARG A 94 -15.56 -5.09 -19.47
C ARG A 94 -16.34 -3.84 -19.83
N PHE A 95 -15.69 -2.87 -20.50
CA PHE A 95 -16.35 -1.65 -20.97
C PHE A 95 -16.87 -1.75 -22.39
N ASP A 96 -16.13 -2.45 -23.27
CA ASP A 96 -16.47 -2.62 -24.68
C ASP A 96 -16.00 -4.01 -25.16
N ALA A 97 -16.17 -4.30 -26.42
CA ALA A 97 -15.81 -5.56 -27.04
C ALA A 97 -14.36 -5.97 -26.76
N ASP A 98 -13.44 -5.01 -26.79
CA ASP A 98 -11.99 -5.21 -26.60
C ASP A 98 -11.38 -4.41 -25.44
N LEU A 99 -12.20 -3.66 -24.69
CA LEU A 99 -11.71 -2.73 -23.65
C LEU A 99 -12.11 -3.18 -22.25
N TYR A 100 -11.10 -3.35 -21.39
CA TYR A 100 -11.28 -3.82 -20.02
C TYR A 100 -10.60 -2.90 -19.01
N TRP A 101 -11.23 -2.74 -17.86
CA TRP A 101 -10.69 -2.07 -16.70
C TRP A 101 -10.36 -3.11 -15.64
N ILE A 102 -9.09 -3.18 -15.25
CA ILE A 102 -8.58 -4.09 -14.23
C ILE A 102 -8.28 -3.25 -13.00
N VAL A 103 -8.86 -3.60 -11.87
CA VAL A 103 -8.60 -2.95 -10.56
C VAL A 103 -8.09 -4.01 -9.61
N ALA A 104 -6.91 -3.80 -9.04
CA ALA A 104 -6.38 -4.61 -7.95
C ALA A 104 -6.54 -3.87 -6.63
N ASP A 105 -7.14 -4.53 -5.66
CA ASP A 105 -7.33 -4.07 -4.29
C ASP A 105 -6.47 -4.94 -3.37
N ALA A 106 -5.40 -4.38 -2.85
CA ALA A 106 -4.41 -5.08 -2.02
C ALA A 106 -4.43 -4.57 -0.58
N GLY A 107 -4.38 -5.49 0.38
CA GLY A 107 -4.42 -5.23 1.81
C GLY A 107 -5.71 -5.68 2.47
N GLU A 108 -5.73 -5.74 3.78
CA GLU A 108 -6.94 -6.04 4.53
C GLU A 108 -7.89 -4.83 4.52
N THR A 109 -9.07 -5.02 3.95
CA THR A 109 -10.19 -4.09 4.06
C THR A 109 -10.85 -4.23 5.45
N SER A 110 -10.09 -4.09 6.52
CA SER A 110 -10.68 -4.00 7.85
C SER A 110 -10.88 -2.52 8.17
N ILE A 111 -12.00 -2.21 8.85
CA ILE A 111 -12.39 -0.87 9.30
C ILE A 111 -11.27 -0.15 10.11
N ARG A 112 -10.16 -0.83 10.40
CA ARG A 112 -9.01 -0.35 11.20
C ARG A 112 -7.69 -0.24 10.45
N SER A 113 -7.56 -0.74 9.23
CA SER A 113 -6.30 -0.62 8.46
C SER A 113 -6.51 0.27 7.24
N GLU A 114 -6.00 1.48 7.31
CA GLU A 114 -5.87 2.40 6.18
C GLU A 114 -4.71 1.99 5.22
N VAL A 115 -4.27 0.74 5.29
CA VAL A 115 -3.06 0.27 4.59
C VAL A 115 -3.38 -0.30 3.22
N GLY A 116 -4.66 -0.47 2.87
CA GLY A 116 -5.05 -0.96 1.55
C GLY A 116 -4.60 -0.03 0.41
N ARG A 117 -4.20 -0.62 -0.71
CA ARG A 117 -3.89 0.08 -1.95
C ARG A 117 -4.74 -0.45 -3.07
N ARG A 118 -5.37 0.47 -3.79
CA ARG A 118 -6.19 0.18 -4.96
C ARG A 118 -5.61 0.86 -6.17
N ILE A 119 -5.26 0.09 -7.17
CA ILE A 119 -4.74 0.59 -8.44
C ILE A 119 -5.55 0.02 -9.59
N GLY A 120 -5.63 0.76 -10.68
CA GLY A 120 -6.36 0.35 -11.87
C GLY A 120 -5.54 0.50 -13.14
N ALA A 121 -5.75 -0.41 -14.09
CA ALA A 121 -5.16 -0.37 -15.41
C ALA A 121 -6.22 -0.55 -16.48
N LEU A 122 -6.18 0.27 -17.52
CA LEU A 122 -7.01 0.13 -18.70
C LEU A 122 -6.25 -0.68 -19.74
N VAL A 123 -6.85 -1.78 -20.20
CA VAL A 123 -6.23 -2.67 -21.17
C VAL A 123 -7.13 -2.89 -22.37
N ARG A 124 -6.51 -3.08 -23.52
CA ARG A 124 -7.16 -3.48 -24.76
C ARG A 124 -6.73 -4.88 -25.14
N VAL A 125 -7.70 -5.74 -25.37
CA VAL A 125 -7.50 -7.13 -25.79
C VAL A 125 -7.70 -7.24 -27.28
N LYS A 126 -6.71 -7.78 -28.00
CA LYS A 126 -6.75 -8.01 -29.42
C LYS A 126 -6.63 -9.51 -29.67
N THR A 127 -7.56 -10.05 -30.45
CA THR A 127 -7.48 -11.45 -30.92
C THR A 127 -7.02 -11.42 -32.38
N ALA A 128 -5.90 -12.06 -32.66
CA ALA A 128 -5.39 -12.19 -34.00
C ALA A 128 -6.13 -13.30 -34.78
N LEU A 129 -5.97 -13.35 -36.11
CA LEU A 129 -6.62 -14.35 -36.96
C LEU A 129 -6.21 -15.80 -36.68
N ASP A 130 -5.04 -15.99 -36.08
CA ASP A 130 -4.52 -17.28 -35.62
C ASP A 130 -5.06 -17.71 -34.25
N GLY A 131 -5.93 -16.87 -33.63
CA GLY A 131 -6.48 -17.11 -32.29
C GLY A 131 -5.57 -16.67 -31.16
N SER A 132 -4.39 -16.09 -31.44
CA SER A 132 -3.53 -15.54 -30.39
C SER A 132 -4.16 -14.28 -29.80
N ILE A 133 -4.05 -14.14 -28.47
CA ILE A 133 -4.57 -12.99 -27.75
C ILE A 133 -3.40 -12.13 -27.27
N THR A 134 -3.47 -10.84 -27.55
CA THR A 134 -2.53 -9.84 -27.06
C THR A 134 -3.27 -8.84 -26.18
N VAL A 135 -2.74 -8.58 -25.00
CA VAL A 135 -3.29 -7.61 -24.05
C VAL A 135 -2.35 -6.40 -24.01
N ASP A 136 -2.80 -5.31 -24.59
CA ASP A 136 -2.05 -4.05 -24.64
C ASP A 136 -2.58 -3.08 -23.57
N ARG A 137 -1.70 -2.45 -22.82
CA ARG A 137 -2.07 -1.34 -21.94
C ARG A 137 -2.35 -0.08 -22.75
N VAL A 138 -3.39 0.64 -22.38
CA VAL A 138 -3.70 1.92 -23.01
C VAL A 138 -2.74 2.97 -22.45
N SER A 139 -1.76 3.40 -23.28
CA SER A 139 -0.54 4.12 -22.90
C SER A 139 -0.72 5.45 -22.17
N GLU A 140 -1.89 6.10 -22.29
CA GLU A 140 -2.14 7.41 -21.66
C GLU A 140 -2.75 7.32 -20.25
N ARG A 141 -3.22 6.13 -19.82
CA ARG A 141 -3.90 5.91 -18.53
C ARG A 141 -3.66 4.51 -17.98
N TRP A 142 -2.46 4.00 -18.15
CA TRP A 142 -2.16 2.61 -17.77
C TRP A 142 -2.12 2.34 -16.27
N TRP A 143 -1.93 3.37 -15.45
CA TRP A 143 -2.02 3.28 -14.00
C TRP A 143 -2.83 4.43 -13.42
N SER A 144 -3.74 4.13 -12.53
CA SER A 144 -4.46 5.10 -11.71
C SER A 144 -4.49 4.59 -10.28
N GLU A 145 -3.90 5.34 -9.36
CA GLU A 145 -4.10 5.10 -7.94
C GLU A 145 -5.51 5.58 -7.58
N LEU A 146 -6.32 4.66 -7.05
CA LEU A 146 -7.69 4.92 -6.65
C LEU A 146 -7.70 5.07 -5.12
N PHE A 147 -8.04 6.24 -4.63
CA PHE A 147 -8.13 6.56 -3.20
C PHE A 147 -9.42 6.02 -2.59
#